data_9585302dacc4a8956874886775312b8f
#
_entry.id   9585302dacc4a8956874886775312b8f
#
_cell.length_a   1.000
_cell.length_b   1.000
_cell.length_c   1.000
_cell.angle_alpha   90.00
_cell.angle_beta   90.00
_cell.angle_gamma   90.00
#
_symmetry.space_group_name_H-M   'P 1'
#
loop_
_entity.id
_entity.type
_entity.pdbx_description
1 polymer ?
#
loop_
_entity_poly.entity_id
_entity_poly.type
_entity_poly.pdbx_seq_one_letter_code
_entity_poly.pdbx_strand_id
1 'polypeptide(L)'
;MKKIIYKYLNNLEIAGLAKHDGCPAIFLDQAPDDSDSRWDGSQYGRIIYGLNLKDDSERKVSGTMEIAIAYLFNNKGYKNLLEAKKVLKKAFEGVFLTDADTTISLVWRKSESFQEAIEGQTDVEVCGSILTFDAYAFPKHSYLPLDAVGSLAKHIDEHWDVTVINHTELDEIWKPDDEEVVVYTRLDSMQPGTFPSTYACTWFTNNIKVHVISGSDVNADQFIMNLLQDLQERERFVMDDGSPFFINQLAYSTKLDPLRDGQVSVRGQYGKLREMDEESEEIKGITIN
;
A
#
# COMPACT_ATOMS: atom_id res chain seq x y z
N MET A 1 1.74 6.52 9.97
CA MET A 1 2.74 6.43 8.88
C MET A 1 4.02 7.24 9.12
N LYS A 2 4.02 8.58 9.30
CA LYS A 2 5.26 9.40 9.50
C LYS A 2 6.16 8.92 10.67
N LYS A 3 5.57 8.46 11.78
CA LYS A 3 6.32 7.88 12.93
C LYS A 3 6.99 6.54 12.58
N ILE A 4 6.38 5.74 11.74
CA ILE A 4 6.91 4.45 11.28
C ILE A 4 8.16 4.71 10.41
N ILE A 5 8.10 5.68 9.50
CA ILE A 5 9.25 6.09 8.69
C ILE A 5 10.40 6.58 9.56
N TYR A 6 10.14 7.41 10.58
CA TYR A 6 11.16 7.85 11.52
C TYR A 6 11.84 6.68 12.23
N LYS A 7 11.03 5.76 12.78
CA LYS A 7 11.51 4.55 13.46
C LYS A 7 12.36 3.69 12.53
N TYR A 8 11.93 3.56 11.26
CA TYR A 8 12.68 2.80 10.27
C TYR A 8 14.02 3.46 9.93
N LEU A 9 14.03 4.77 9.62
CA LEU A 9 15.25 5.53 9.36
C LEU A 9 16.24 5.47 10.52
N ASN A 10 15.75 5.55 11.76
CA ASN A 10 16.58 5.51 12.97
C ASN A 10 17.24 4.14 13.21
N ASN A 11 16.67 3.07 12.67
CA ASN A 11 17.23 1.73 12.75
C ASN A 11 18.22 1.40 11.61
N LEU A 12 18.34 2.27 10.59
CA LEU A 12 19.30 2.08 9.53
C LEU A 12 20.71 2.53 9.97
N GLU A 13 21.71 1.74 9.63
CA GLU A 13 23.12 2.09 9.86
C GLU A 13 23.59 3.08 8.77
N ILE A 14 23.35 4.37 8.99
CA ILE A 14 23.76 5.43 8.07
C ILE A 14 25.00 6.12 8.62
N ALA A 15 26.12 5.96 7.91
CA ALA A 15 27.40 6.47 8.35
C ALA A 15 27.46 8.01 8.37
N GLY A 16 28.05 8.58 9.41
CA GLY A 16 28.37 10.00 9.50
C GLY A 16 27.18 10.92 9.72
N LEU A 17 26.07 10.42 10.23
CA LEU A 17 24.97 11.26 10.70
C LEU A 17 25.43 12.09 11.91
N ALA A 18 25.08 13.36 11.92
CA ALA A 18 25.19 14.25 13.05
C ALA A 18 24.23 13.81 14.18
N LYS A 19 24.39 14.43 15.34
CA LYS A 19 23.45 14.26 16.44
C LYS A 19 22.81 15.59 16.81
N HIS A 20 21.56 15.55 17.14
CA HIS A 20 20.80 16.66 17.69
C HIS A 20 20.07 16.17 18.92
N ASP A 21 20.34 16.82 20.05
CA ASP A 21 19.80 16.42 21.36
C ASP A 21 20.08 14.93 21.70
N GLY A 22 21.30 14.47 21.40
CA GLY A 22 21.77 13.10 21.62
C GLY A 22 21.25 12.05 20.63
N CYS A 23 20.30 12.39 19.75
CA CYS A 23 19.67 11.49 18.76
C CYS A 23 20.29 11.70 17.37
N PRO A 24 20.25 10.68 16.47
CA PRO A 24 20.60 10.88 15.07
C PRO A 24 19.79 12.01 14.43
N ALA A 25 20.47 12.83 13.62
CA ALA A 25 19.87 14.00 12.97
C ALA A 25 18.92 13.63 11.84
N ILE A 26 17.72 13.14 12.20
CA ILE A 26 16.65 12.72 11.32
C ILE A 26 15.40 13.54 11.66
N PHE A 27 14.90 14.30 10.71
CA PHE A 27 13.83 15.28 10.94
C PHE A 27 12.66 15.09 9.95
N LEU A 28 11.46 15.35 10.44
CA LEU A 28 10.26 15.38 9.62
C LEU A 28 10.07 16.79 9.04
N ASP A 29 9.88 16.87 7.75
CA ASP A 29 9.56 18.07 6.95
C ASP A 29 10.63 19.18 7.03
N GLN A 30 11.25 19.46 8.19
CA GLN A 30 12.24 20.51 8.36
C GLN A 30 13.24 20.18 9.47
N ALA A 31 14.53 20.45 9.23
CA ALA A 31 15.57 20.40 10.25
C ALA A 31 15.53 21.67 11.12
N PRO A 32 16.03 21.61 12.37
CA PRO A 32 16.30 22.78 13.17
C PRO A 32 17.29 23.73 12.47
N ASP A 33 17.26 25.00 12.88
CA ASP A 33 18.21 26.00 12.43
C ASP A 33 19.65 25.55 12.72
N ASP A 34 20.59 25.88 11.83
CA ASP A 34 22.00 25.53 11.97
C ASP A 34 22.66 26.16 13.21
N SER A 35 22.09 27.23 13.74
CA SER A 35 22.51 27.89 14.98
C SER A 35 21.91 27.30 16.26
N ASP A 36 21.07 26.29 16.16
CA ASP A 36 20.46 25.64 17.33
C ASP A 36 21.52 25.04 18.25
N SER A 37 21.49 25.41 19.53
CA SER A 37 22.48 24.97 20.52
C SER A 37 22.43 23.49 20.87
N ARG A 38 21.40 22.77 20.43
CA ARG A 38 21.21 21.34 20.65
C ARG A 38 22.00 20.45 19.68
N TRP A 39 22.67 21.03 18.69
CA TRP A 39 23.58 20.28 17.84
C TRP A 39 24.80 19.79 18.62
N ASP A 40 25.06 18.48 18.57
CA ASP A 40 26.24 17.85 19.19
C ASP A 40 27.46 17.97 18.24
N GLY A 41 27.99 19.17 18.08
CA GLY A 41 29.10 19.43 17.18
C GLY A 41 28.65 19.90 15.79
N SER A 42 28.82 19.09 14.76
CA SER A 42 28.43 19.46 13.40
C SER A 42 26.96 19.21 13.16
N GLN A 43 26.27 20.17 12.53
CA GLN A 43 24.89 20.05 12.05
C GLN A 43 24.78 19.37 10.67
N TYR A 44 25.90 19.00 10.07
CA TYR A 44 25.98 18.36 8.76
C TYR A 44 26.16 16.85 8.89
N GLY A 45 25.48 16.10 8.05
CA GLY A 45 25.19 14.69 8.17
C GLY A 45 23.78 14.53 8.71
N ARG A 46 22.80 15.12 8.02
CA ARG A 46 21.38 15.12 8.44
C ARG A 46 20.46 14.56 7.37
N ILE A 47 19.37 14.00 7.82
CA ILE A 47 18.29 13.52 6.97
C ILE A 47 17.03 14.32 7.28
N ILE A 48 16.35 14.76 6.22
CA ILE A 48 15.02 15.36 6.30
C ILE A 48 14.12 14.49 5.44
N TYR A 49 13.00 14.04 5.98
CA TYR A 49 12.04 13.24 5.23
C TYR A 49 10.65 13.86 5.27
N GLY A 50 9.91 13.68 4.19
CA GLY A 50 8.53 14.10 4.07
C GLY A 50 7.69 13.03 3.39
N LEU A 51 6.44 12.88 3.83
CA LEU A 51 5.44 12.01 3.20
C LEU A 51 4.20 12.84 2.92
N ASN A 52 3.85 12.96 1.65
CA ASN A 52 2.66 13.65 1.17
C ASN A 52 1.74 12.64 0.47
N LEU A 53 0.75 12.14 1.20
CA LEU A 53 -0.31 11.29 0.65
C LEU A 53 -1.47 12.19 0.22
N LYS A 54 -2.07 11.87 -0.92
CA LYS A 54 -3.25 12.53 -1.48
C LYS A 54 -4.38 11.53 -1.55
N ASP A 55 -5.59 12.00 -1.34
CA ASP A 55 -6.78 11.26 -1.73
C ASP A 55 -6.81 11.18 -3.25
N ASP A 56 -6.59 9.99 -3.77
CA ASP A 56 -6.60 9.73 -5.20
C ASP A 56 -7.65 8.66 -5.51
N SER A 57 -8.81 9.12 -5.98
CA SER A 57 -9.93 8.25 -6.33
C SER A 57 -9.60 7.30 -7.50
N GLU A 58 -8.65 7.66 -8.34
CA GLU A 58 -8.21 6.84 -9.47
C GLU A 58 -7.06 5.89 -9.11
N ARG A 59 -6.56 5.96 -7.87
CA ARG A 59 -5.41 5.18 -7.39
C ARG A 59 -4.19 5.25 -8.32
N LYS A 60 -3.94 6.43 -8.86
CA LYS A 60 -2.67 6.74 -9.52
C LYS A 60 -1.55 6.71 -8.47
N VAL A 61 -0.57 7.56 -8.54
CA VAL A 61 0.36 7.71 -7.43
C VAL A 61 -0.39 8.28 -6.24
N SER A 62 -0.56 7.51 -5.16
CA SER A 62 -1.29 7.98 -3.97
C SER A 62 -0.55 9.09 -3.23
N GLY A 63 0.75 9.25 -3.52
CA GLY A 63 1.55 10.31 -2.96
C GLY A 63 3.02 10.19 -3.30
N THR A 64 3.83 10.97 -2.58
CA THR A 64 5.28 10.93 -2.70
C THR A 64 5.93 10.95 -1.33
N MET A 65 7.02 10.21 -1.18
CA MET A 65 7.93 10.33 -0.06
C MET A 65 9.26 10.90 -0.57
N GLU A 66 9.76 11.89 0.11
CA GLU A 66 11.07 12.48 -0.18
C GLU A 66 12.01 12.30 1.01
N ILE A 67 13.25 11.93 0.73
CA ILE A 67 14.32 11.83 1.72
C ILE A 67 15.48 12.68 1.21
N ALA A 68 15.71 13.83 1.82
CA ALA A 68 16.85 14.65 1.59
C ALA A 68 17.96 14.30 2.59
N ILE A 69 19.17 14.07 2.09
CA ILE A 69 20.35 13.83 2.91
C ILE A 69 21.46 14.79 2.52
N ALA A 70 22.11 15.37 3.51
CA ALA A 70 23.14 16.37 3.31
C ALA A 70 24.36 16.16 4.22
N TYR A 71 25.56 16.33 3.65
CA TYR A 71 26.85 16.27 4.34
C TYR A 71 27.71 17.47 3.97
N LEU A 72 28.71 17.78 4.80
CA LEU A 72 29.77 18.72 4.40
C LEU A 72 30.46 18.25 3.12
N PHE A 73 30.68 19.17 2.17
CA PHE A 73 31.39 18.86 0.94
C PHE A 73 32.90 18.71 1.20
N ASN A 74 33.29 17.47 1.45
CA ASN A 74 34.68 17.02 1.53
C ASN A 74 34.74 15.54 1.16
N ASN A 75 35.96 15.00 1.03
CA ASN A 75 36.15 13.60 0.62
C ASN A 75 35.37 12.60 1.49
N LYS A 76 35.31 12.82 2.82
CA LYS A 76 34.60 11.96 3.75
C LYS A 76 33.07 12.11 3.61
N GLY A 77 32.59 13.34 3.58
CA GLY A 77 31.16 13.64 3.43
C GLY A 77 30.60 13.15 2.11
N TYR A 78 31.34 13.34 1.01
CA TYR A 78 30.92 12.83 -0.30
C TYR A 78 30.85 11.29 -0.33
N LYS A 79 31.82 10.60 0.30
CA LYS A 79 31.78 9.13 0.44
C LYS A 79 30.58 8.69 1.27
N ASN A 80 30.32 9.33 2.42
CA ASN A 80 29.16 9.04 3.25
C ASN A 80 27.84 9.27 2.50
N LEU A 81 27.75 10.33 1.69
CA LEU A 81 26.56 10.59 0.84
C LEU A 81 26.28 9.45 -0.13
N LEU A 82 27.31 8.95 -0.82
CA LEU A 82 27.14 7.84 -1.77
C LEU A 82 26.71 6.54 -1.09
N GLU A 83 27.25 6.25 0.09
CA GLU A 83 26.87 5.08 0.89
C GLU A 83 25.44 5.22 1.41
N ALA A 84 25.09 6.37 1.99
CA ALA A 84 23.75 6.65 2.50
C ALA A 84 22.68 6.56 1.41
N LYS A 85 22.94 7.07 0.20
CA LYS A 85 22.04 6.93 -0.95
C LYS A 85 21.73 5.46 -1.26
N LYS A 86 22.76 4.60 -1.24
CA LYS A 86 22.57 3.16 -1.51
C LYS A 86 21.75 2.48 -0.41
N VAL A 87 22.07 2.79 0.86
CA VAL A 87 21.35 2.24 2.02
C VAL A 87 19.90 2.66 1.99
N LEU A 88 19.62 3.95 1.83
CA LEU A 88 18.26 4.49 1.78
C LEU A 88 17.46 3.93 0.61
N LYS A 89 18.03 3.91 -0.60
CA LYS A 89 17.36 3.33 -1.76
C LYS A 89 17.02 1.87 -1.50
N LYS A 90 17.98 1.04 -1.08
CA LYS A 90 17.75 -0.39 -0.81
C LYS A 90 16.72 -0.62 0.30
N ALA A 91 16.71 0.22 1.34
CA ALA A 91 15.79 0.09 2.46
C ALA A 91 14.34 0.39 2.06
N PHE A 92 14.12 1.43 1.25
CA PHE A 92 12.78 1.90 0.93
C PHE A 92 12.23 1.37 -0.40
N GLU A 93 13.04 0.83 -1.29
CA GLU A 93 12.58 0.22 -2.55
C GLU A 93 11.79 -1.05 -2.27
N GLY A 94 10.52 -1.08 -2.66
CA GLY A 94 9.63 -2.22 -2.51
C GLY A 94 9.21 -2.51 -1.07
N VAL A 95 9.43 -1.59 -0.12
CA VAL A 95 8.97 -1.77 1.27
C VAL A 95 7.49 -1.44 1.38
N PHE A 96 6.79 -2.20 2.20
CA PHE A 96 5.45 -1.91 2.65
C PHE A 96 5.49 -1.34 4.07
N LEU A 97 4.86 -0.19 4.26
CA LEU A 97 4.69 0.45 5.55
C LEU A 97 3.21 0.40 5.92
N THR A 98 2.89 -0.16 7.07
CA THR A 98 1.51 -0.40 7.49
C THR A 98 1.21 0.36 8.78
N ASP A 99 0.12 1.09 8.79
CA ASP A 99 -0.51 1.61 10.01
C ASP A 99 -1.92 1.00 10.20
N ALA A 100 -2.69 1.50 11.16
CA ALA A 100 -4.00 0.94 11.49
C ALA A 100 -4.95 0.88 10.27
N ASP A 101 -4.91 1.90 9.40
CA ASP A 101 -5.92 2.13 8.37
C ASP A 101 -5.42 1.90 6.95
N THR A 102 -4.11 1.93 6.74
CA THR A 102 -3.54 1.93 5.38
C THR A 102 -2.17 1.27 5.35
N THR A 103 -1.94 0.48 4.32
CA THR A 103 -0.61 0.03 3.91
C THR A 103 -0.17 0.85 2.71
N ILE A 104 1.10 1.28 2.66
CA ILE A 104 1.69 1.92 1.48
C ILE A 104 2.89 1.12 0.98
N SER A 105 3.03 1.00 -0.34
CA SER A 105 4.26 0.52 -0.98
C SER A 105 5.03 1.70 -1.54
N LEU A 106 6.35 1.66 -1.41
CA LEU A 106 7.25 2.70 -1.87
C LEU A 106 8.07 2.21 -3.06
N VAL A 107 8.02 2.96 -4.14
CA VAL A 107 8.77 2.67 -5.37
C VAL A 107 9.70 3.84 -5.68
N TRP A 108 10.99 3.56 -5.80
CA TRP A 108 11.96 4.59 -6.14
C TRP A 108 11.66 5.19 -7.53
N ARG A 109 11.63 6.54 -7.58
CA ARG A 109 11.38 7.28 -8.81
C ARG A 109 12.63 7.96 -9.35
N LYS A 110 13.32 8.75 -8.51
CA LYS A 110 14.50 9.50 -8.91
C LYS A 110 15.40 9.88 -7.74
N SER A 111 16.61 10.29 -8.06
CA SER A 111 17.52 10.96 -7.11
C SER A 111 18.07 12.20 -7.77
N GLU A 112 18.00 13.32 -7.08
CA GLU A 112 18.56 14.61 -7.48
C GLU A 112 19.69 14.96 -6.52
N SER A 113 20.87 15.30 -7.03
CA SER A 113 21.99 15.72 -6.21
C SER A 113 22.12 17.24 -6.27
N PHE A 114 22.53 17.84 -5.15
CA PHE A 114 22.79 19.27 -5.04
C PHE A 114 24.11 19.52 -4.34
N GLN A 115 24.68 20.68 -4.60
CA GLN A 115 25.83 21.24 -3.89
C GLN A 115 25.57 22.73 -3.69
N GLU A 116 25.62 23.18 -2.46
CA GLU A 116 25.27 24.54 -2.09
C GLU A 116 26.27 25.11 -1.10
N ALA A 117 26.63 26.39 -1.30
CA ALA A 117 27.39 27.14 -0.32
C ALA A 117 26.48 27.55 0.85
N ILE A 118 27.01 27.53 2.06
CA ILE A 118 26.27 27.92 3.24
C ILE A 118 26.25 29.43 3.35
N GLU A 119 25.05 30.01 3.46
CA GLU A 119 24.89 31.45 3.62
C GLU A 119 25.63 31.95 4.87
N GLY A 120 26.47 32.95 4.69
CA GLY A 120 27.29 33.54 5.76
C GLY A 120 28.59 32.82 6.11
N GLN A 121 28.92 31.71 5.42
CA GLN A 121 30.18 30.97 5.60
C GLN A 121 30.90 30.85 4.22
N THR A 122 31.90 31.67 3.98
CA THR A 122 32.53 31.83 2.64
C THR A 122 33.27 30.61 2.11
N ASP A 123 33.57 29.60 2.94
CA ASP A 123 34.39 28.45 2.55
C ASP A 123 33.76 27.10 2.92
N VAL A 124 32.45 27.08 3.27
CA VAL A 124 31.77 25.85 3.65
C VAL A 124 30.69 25.54 2.65
N GLU A 125 30.81 24.40 2.00
CA GLU A 125 29.82 23.86 1.07
C GLU A 125 29.21 22.57 1.63
N VAL A 126 27.97 22.33 1.23
CA VAL A 126 27.22 21.12 1.54
C VAL A 126 26.95 20.38 0.25
N CYS A 127 27.16 19.08 0.26
CA CYS A 127 26.68 18.20 -0.80
C CYS A 127 25.52 17.34 -0.29
N GLY A 128 24.53 17.15 -1.13
CA GLY A 128 23.36 16.37 -0.74
C GLY A 128 22.67 15.66 -1.90
N SER A 129 21.67 14.92 -1.56
CA SER A 129 20.80 14.27 -2.52
C SER A 129 19.38 14.15 -1.98
N ILE A 130 18.41 14.39 -2.84
CA ILE A 130 16.99 14.15 -2.59
C ILE A 130 16.62 12.86 -3.31
N LEU A 131 16.17 11.86 -2.56
CA LEU A 131 15.59 10.62 -3.09
C LEU A 131 14.07 10.76 -3.06
N THR A 132 13.45 10.58 -4.22
CA THR A 132 11.98 10.63 -4.35
C THR A 132 11.44 9.24 -4.63
N PHE A 133 10.45 8.83 -3.83
CA PHE A 133 9.71 7.59 -3.98
C PHE A 133 8.25 7.92 -4.28
N ASP A 134 7.64 7.17 -5.19
CA ASP A 134 6.19 7.15 -5.36
C ASP A 134 5.58 6.25 -4.29
N ALA A 135 4.52 6.71 -3.65
CA ALA A 135 3.81 5.99 -2.61
C ALA A 135 2.44 5.50 -3.13
N TYR A 136 2.26 4.19 -3.18
CA TYR A 136 1.00 3.56 -3.58
C TYR A 136 0.26 3.07 -2.33
N ALA A 137 -0.92 3.62 -2.07
CA ALA A 137 -1.69 3.27 -0.90
C ALA A 137 -2.65 2.10 -1.16
N PHE A 138 -2.72 1.21 -0.19
CA PHE A 138 -3.65 0.08 -0.10
C PHE A 138 -4.49 0.25 1.17
N PRO A 139 -5.57 1.05 1.12
CA PRO A 139 -6.42 1.29 2.27
C PRO A 139 -7.05 -0.01 2.77
N LYS A 140 -7.11 -0.19 4.09
CA LYS A 140 -7.95 -1.22 4.69
C LYS A 140 -9.39 -0.74 4.66
N HIS A 141 -10.20 -1.39 3.86
CA HIS A 141 -11.63 -1.08 3.79
C HIS A 141 -12.39 -1.91 4.81
N SER A 142 -13.16 -1.27 5.68
CA SER A 142 -14.23 -1.94 6.40
C SER A 142 -15.46 -1.92 5.50
N TYR A 143 -15.79 -3.05 4.92
CA TYR A 143 -16.99 -3.18 4.11
C TYR A 143 -18.20 -3.45 4.99
N LEU A 144 -19.35 -3.05 4.49
CA LEU A 144 -20.64 -3.39 5.11
C LEU A 144 -20.85 -4.91 5.13
N PRO A 145 -21.77 -5.43 5.94
CA PRO A 145 -22.14 -6.84 5.89
C PRO A 145 -22.36 -7.32 4.46
N LEU A 146 -21.80 -8.48 4.09
CA LEU A 146 -21.67 -9.03 2.75
C LEU A 146 -20.55 -8.37 1.93
N ASP A 147 -19.34 -8.50 2.45
CA ASP A 147 -18.12 -8.01 1.79
C ASP A 147 -17.60 -9.01 0.77
N ALA A 148 -17.98 -8.82 -0.50
CA ALA A 148 -17.46 -9.63 -1.60
C ALA A 148 -15.96 -9.45 -1.83
N VAL A 149 -15.40 -8.31 -1.48
CA VAL A 149 -13.96 -7.99 -1.67
C VAL A 149 -13.13 -8.72 -0.61
N GLY A 150 -13.52 -8.61 0.66
CA GLY A 150 -12.89 -9.33 1.76
C GLY A 150 -13.04 -10.83 1.62
N SER A 151 -14.20 -11.30 1.15
CA SER A 151 -14.44 -12.72 0.90
C SER A 151 -13.56 -13.28 -0.22
N LEU A 152 -13.31 -12.51 -1.29
CA LEU A 152 -12.34 -12.90 -2.32
C LEU A 152 -10.91 -12.90 -1.77
N ALA A 153 -10.55 -11.89 -0.97
CA ALA A 153 -9.25 -11.82 -0.31
C ALA A 153 -9.00 -13.06 0.56
N LYS A 154 -9.97 -13.40 1.39
CA LYS A 154 -9.97 -14.60 2.24
C LYS A 154 -9.87 -15.89 1.42
N HIS A 155 -10.64 -16.00 0.33
CA HIS A 155 -10.57 -17.15 -0.56
C HIS A 155 -9.15 -17.33 -1.14
N ILE A 156 -8.49 -16.24 -1.54
CA ILE A 156 -7.12 -16.28 -2.05
C ILE A 156 -6.15 -16.70 -0.94
N ASP A 157 -6.24 -16.12 0.24
CA ASP A 157 -5.39 -16.42 1.39
C ASP A 157 -5.49 -17.89 1.84
N GLU A 158 -6.69 -18.47 1.81
CA GLU A 158 -6.94 -19.86 2.23
C GLU A 158 -6.47 -20.92 1.21
N HIS A 159 -6.36 -20.57 -0.07
CA HIS A 159 -6.08 -21.54 -1.14
C HIS A 159 -4.67 -21.41 -1.76
N TRP A 160 -3.96 -20.32 -1.46
CA TRP A 160 -2.67 -19.99 -2.07
C TRP A 160 -1.67 -19.55 -1.02
N ASP A 161 -0.41 -19.94 -1.20
CA ASP A 161 0.71 -19.47 -0.37
C ASP A 161 1.15 -18.08 -0.85
N VAL A 162 0.41 -17.06 -0.43
CA VAL A 162 0.62 -15.65 -0.81
C VAL A 162 0.26 -14.75 0.37
N THR A 163 0.84 -13.56 0.39
CA THR A 163 0.48 -12.54 1.38
C THR A 163 -0.65 -11.66 0.86
N VAL A 164 -1.80 -11.65 1.52
CA VAL A 164 -2.97 -10.84 1.14
C VAL A 164 -3.08 -9.61 2.03
N ILE A 165 -2.72 -8.41 1.51
CA ILE A 165 -2.58 -7.15 2.27
C ILE A 165 -3.83 -6.80 3.10
N ASN A 166 -5.01 -6.98 2.53
CA ASN A 166 -6.26 -6.63 3.19
C ASN A 166 -6.87 -7.74 4.05
N HIS A 167 -6.17 -8.85 4.21
CA HIS A 167 -6.60 -9.97 5.07
C HIS A 167 -5.53 -10.34 6.11
N THR A 168 -4.26 -10.33 5.73
CA THR A 168 -3.13 -10.68 6.61
C THR A 168 -2.75 -9.50 7.52
N GLU A 169 -2.45 -9.76 8.80
CA GLU A 169 -1.81 -8.77 9.66
C GLU A 169 -0.35 -8.62 9.29
N LEU A 170 0.00 -7.46 8.72
CA LEU A 170 1.37 -7.12 8.35
C LEU A 170 2.06 -6.36 9.48
N ASP A 171 3.36 -6.56 9.62
CA ASP A 171 4.22 -5.75 10.48
C ASP A 171 4.18 -4.27 10.02
N GLU A 172 4.47 -3.33 10.96
CA GLU A 172 4.56 -1.89 10.64
C GLU A 172 5.50 -1.60 9.46
N ILE A 173 6.54 -2.42 9.31
CA ILE A 173 7.55 -2.32 8.26
C ILE A 173 7.79 -3.74 7.76
N TRP A 174 7.40 -4.00 6.54
CA TRP A 174 7.54 -5.30 5.93
C TRP A 174 8.05 -5.16 4.49
N LYS A 175 8.92 -6.05 4.11
CA LYS A 175 9.42 -6.14 2.74
C LYS A 175 9.26 -7.58 2.29
N PRO A 176 8.49 -7.83 1.23
CA PRO A 176 8.35 -9.18 0.68
C PRO A 176 9.70 -9.70 0.20
N ASP A 177 9.89 -11.00 0.34
CA ASP A 177 11.02 -11.71 -0.23
C ASP A 177 10.93 -11.72 -1.78
N ASP A 178 12.06 -11.96 -2.44
CA ASP A 178 12.12 -11.98 -3.91
C ASP A 178 11.23 -13.06 -4.54
N GLU A 179 10.91 -14.11 -3.78
CA GLU A 179 10.04 -15.23 -4.20
C GLU A 179 8.57 -15.07 -3.75
N GLU A 180 8.22 -13.98 -3.06
CA GLU A 180 6.89 -13.81 -2.49
C GLU A 180 5.93 -13.13 -3.47
N VAL A 181 4.68 -13.62 -3.48
CA VAL A 181 3.55 -12.97 -4.18
C VAL A 181 2.68 -12.24 -3.17
N VAL A 182 2.43 -10.99 -3.43
CA VAL A 182 1.59 -10.13 -2.61
C VAL A 182 0.31 -9.79 -3.37
N VAL A 183 -0.82 -9.96 -2.72
CA VAL A 183 -2.13 -9.71 -3.32
C VAL A 183 -2.88 -8.63 -2.56
N TYR A 184 -3.59 -7.78 -3.28
CA TYR A 184 -4.55 -6.84 -2.71
C TYR A 184 -5.82 -6.81 -3.55
N THR A 185 -6.96 -6.90 -2.91
CA THR A 185 -8.29 -6.83 -3.56
C THR A 185 -8.98 -5.52 -3.22
N ARG A 186 -9.69 -4.93 -4.19
CA ARG A 186 -10.49 -3.72 -3.98
C ARG A 186 -11.76 -3.71 -4.83
N LEU A 187 -12.76 -3.01 -4.34
CA LEU A 187 -13.96 -2.72 -5.13
C LEU A 187 -13.62 -1.69 -6.21
N ASP A 188 -13.90 -2.02 -7.46
CA ASP A 188 -13.79 -1.10 -8.59
C ASP A 188 -15.14 -0.43 -8.88
N SER A 189 -16.21 -1.22 -8.91
CA SER A 189 -17.58 -0.73 -9.09
C SER A 189 -18.62 -1.68 -8.51
N MET A 190 -19.76 -1.10 -8.16
CA MET A 190 -20.94 -1.82 -7.69
C MET A 190 -22.18 -1.28 -8.38
N GLN A 191 -23.08 -2.15 -8.80
CA GLN A 191 -24.33 -1.78 -9.45
C GLN A 191 -25.45 -2.80 -9.13
N PRO A 192 -26.72 -2.47 -9.38
CA PRO A 192 -27.80 -3.45 -9.27
C PRO A 192 -27.51 -4.71 -10.10
N GLY A 193 -27.86 -5.87 -9.55
CA GLY A 193 -27.64 -7.16 -10.20
C GLY A 193 -28.53 -7.35 -11.42
N THR A 194 -28.13 -8.28 -12.28
CA THR A 194 -28.90 -8.64 -13.49
C THR A 194 -30.08 -9.57 -13.19
N PHE A 195 -30.04 -10.30 -12.07
CA PHE A 195 -31.19 -11.09 -11.65
C PHE A 195 -32.30 -10.19 -11.12
N PRO A 196 -33.57 -10.51 -11.41
CA PRO A 196 -34.68 -9.74 -10.89
C PRO A 196 -34.69 -9.80 -9.36
N SER A 197 -34.79 -8.64 -8.73
CA SER A 197 -34.97 -8.54 -7.29
C SER A 197 -36.35 -9.13 -6.92
N THR A 198 -36.35 -9.95 -5.87
CA THR A 198 -37.57 -10.51 -5.30
C THR A 198 -37.98 -9.75 -4.03
N TYR A 199 -39.13 -10.10 -3.46
CA TYR A 199 -39.50 -9.54 -2.15
C TYR A 199 -38.47 -9.84 -1.05
N ALA A 200 -37.88 -11.03 -1.08
CA ALA A 200 -36.94 -11.48 -0.06
C ALA A 200 -35.45 -11.13 -0.37
N CYS A 201 -35.09 -10.85 -1.62
CA CYS A 201 -33.70 -10.74 -2.02
C CYS A 201 -33.46 -9.61 -3.04
N THR A 202 -32.41 -8.82 -2.81
CA THR A 202 -31.89 -7.82 -3.75
C THR A 202 -30.54 -8.30 -4.27
N TRP A 203 -30.32 -8.19 -5.58
CA TRP A 203 -29.09 -8.59 -6.23
C TRP A 203 -28.18 -7.42 -6.52
N PHE A 204 -26.88 -7.65 -6.34
CA PHE A 204 -25.81 -6.69 -6.62
C PHE A 204 -24.75 -7.32 -7.52
N THR A 205 -24.25 -6.54 -8.45
CA THR A 205 -23.08 -6.91 -9.28
C THR A 205 -21.91 -6.08 -8.85
N ASN A 206 -20.80 -6.74 -8.51
CA ASN A 206 -19.54 -6.11 -8.17
C ASN A 206 -18.49 -6.39 -9.25
N ASN A 207 -17.65 -5.41 -9.51
CA ASN A 207 -16.38 -5.59 -10.19
C ASN A 207 -15.25 -5.40 -9.16
N ILE A 208 -14.47 -6.45 -8.95
CA ILE A 208 -13.38 -6.48 -7.98
C ILE A 208 -12.06 -6.48 -8.75
N LYS A 209 -11.16 -5.55 -8.43
CA LYS A 209 -9.80 -5.54 -8.93
C LYS A 209 -8.90 -6.31 -7.99
N VAL A 210 -8.01 -7.13 -8.58
CA VAL A 210 -6.97 -7.82 -7.84
C VAL A 210 -5.62 -7.33 -8.34
N HIS A 211 -4.84 -6.80 -7.42
CA HIS A 211 -3.47 -6.39 -7.61
C HIS A 211 -2.58 -7.56 -7.24
N VAL A 212 -1.73 -8.01 -8.14
CA VAL A 212 -0.76 -9.08 -7.90
C VAL A 212 0.63 -8.48 -8.04
N ILE A 213 1.31 -8.32 -6.92
CA ILE A 213 2.64 -7.72 -6.82
C ILE A 213 3.61 -8.86 -6.55
N SER A 214 4.62 -9.03 -7.37
CA SER A 214 5.62 -10.09 -7.19
C SER A 214 7.00 -9.51 -6.89
N GLY A 215 7.80 -10.27 -6.16
CA GLY A 215 9.24 -10.07 -6.10
C GLY A 215 9.90 -10.27 -7.48
N SER A 216 11.23 -10.04 -7.55
CA SER A 216 11.97 -10.09 -8.82
C SER A 216 12.06 -11.49 -9.42
N ASP A 217 11.97 -12.52 -8.59
CA ASP A 217 12.25 -13.91 -8.97
C ASP A 217 10.99 -14.75 -9.20
N VAL A 218 9.81 -14.17 -8.97
CA VAL A 218 8.52 -14.85 -9.18
C VAL A 218 7.85 -14.42 -10.47
N ASN A 219 7.34 -15.39 -11.19
CA ASN A 219 6.47 -15.15 -12.33
C ASN A 219 5.03 -14.92 -11.86
N ALA A 220 4.65 -13.64 -11.66
CA ALA A 220 3.29 -13.24 -11.29
C ALA A 220 2.24 -13.78 -12.28
N ASP A 221 2.57 -13.88 -13.57
CA ASP A 221 1.65 -14.36 -14.60
C ASP A 221 1.24 -15.82 -14.34
N GLN A 222 2.17 -16.66 -13.85
CA GLN A 222 1.84 -18.04 -13.51
C GLN A 222 0.84 -18.13 -12.36
N PHE A 223 1.04 -17.35 -11.31
CA PHE A 223 0.07 -17.26 -10.21
C PHE A 223 -1.29 -16.75 -10.70
N ILE A 224 -1.31 -15.67 -11.49
CA ILE A 224 -2.54 -15.10 -12.04
C ILE A 224 -3.30 -16.11 -12.89
N MET A 225 -2.61 -16.85 -13.77
CA MET A 225 -3.25 -17.88 -14.60
C MET A 225 -3.86 -19.00 -13.77
N ASN A 226 -3.16 -19.46 -12.73
CA ASN A 226 -3.67 -20.48 -11.82
C ASN A 226 -4.89 -19.97 -11.04
N LEU A 227 -4.84 -18.73 -10.54
CA LEU A 227 -5.98 -18.08 -9.85
C LEU A 227 -7.20 -17.96 -10.77
N LEU A 228 -7.01 -17.53 -12.00
CA LEU A 228 -8.10 -17.41 -12.97
C LEU A 228 -8.70 -18.77 -13.31
N GLN A 229 -7.88 -19.82 -13.46
CA GLN A 229 -8.35 -21.17 -13.71
C GLN A 229 -9.17 -21.68 -12.53
N ASP A 230 -8.71 -21.56 -11.30
CA ASP A 230 -9.43 -21.95 -10.09
C ASP A 230 -10.79 -21.24 -9.98
N LEU A 231 -10.79 -19.93 -10.13
CA LEU A 231 -12.03 -19.13 -10.07
C LEU A 231 -13.00 -19.49 -11.21
N GLN A 232 -12.51 -19.80 -12.40
CA GLN A 232 -13.33 -20.23 -13.53
C GLN A 232 -13.93 -21.63 -13.31
N GLU A 233 -13.17 -22.57 -12.77
CA GLU A 233 -13.63 -23.94 -12.48
C GLU A 233 -14.67 -23.98 -11.37
N ARG A 234 -14.51 -23.12 -10.35
CA ARG A 234 -15.45 -23.02 -9.23
C ARG A 234 -16.72 -22.24 -9.58
N GLU A 235 -16.65 -21.31 -10.52
CA GLU A 235 -17.73 -20.39 -10.91
C GLU A 235 -18.29 -19.52 -9.77
N ARG A 236 -17.80 -19.71 -8.53
CA ARG A 236 -18.24 -19.00 -7.32
C ARG A 236 -17.22 -19.11 -6.20
N PHE A 237 -17.28 -18.18 -5.25
CA PHE A 237 -16.66 -18.31 -3.93
C PHE A 237 -17.69 -18.02 -2.82
N VAL A 238 -17.36 -18.42 -1.60
CA VAL A 238 -18.26 -18.27 -0.45
C VAL A 238 -18.01 -16.92 0.21
N MET A 239 -19.07 -16.18 0.49
CA MET A 239 -19.02 -14.92 1.23
C MET A 239 -19.07 -15.16 2.75
N ASP A 240 -18.81 -14.13 3.55
CA ASP A 240 -18.73 -14.23 5.01
C ASP A 240 -20.00 -14.73 5.68
N ASP A 241 -21.16 -14.50 5.08
CA ASP A 241 -22.46 -15.00 5.55
C ASP A 241 -22.78 -16.42 5.05
N GLY A 242 -21.86 -17.07 4.34
CA GLY A 242 -22.06 -18.38 3.72
C GLY A 242 -22.81 -18.36 2.38
N SER A 243 -23.25 -17.18 1.89
CA SER A 243 -23.88 -17.06 0.58
C SER A 243 -22.86 -17.11 -0.56
N PRO A 244 -23.25 -17.52 -1.77
CA PRO A 244 -22.35 -17.57 -2.91
C PRO A 244 -22.23 -16.20 -3.60
N PHE A 245 -20.99 -15.85 -3.97
CA PHE A 245 -20.71 -14.85 -4.99
C PHE A 245 -20.53 -15.58 -6.34
N PHE A 246 -21.42 -15.37 -7.29
CA PHE A 246 -21.38 -16.01 -8.60
C PHE A 246 -20.50 -15.21 -9.55
N ILE A 247 -19.47 -15.84 -10.11
CA ILE A 247 -18.53 -15.21 -11.04
C ILE A 247 -19.14 -15.23 -12.43
N ASN A 248 -19.27 -14.05 -13.05
CA ASN A 248 -19.84 -13.90 -14.39
C ASN A 248 -18.77 -13.65 -15.44
N GLN A 249 -17.65 -13.02 -15.05
CA GLN A 249 -16.58 -12.66 -15.96
C GLN A 249 -15.26 -12.52 -15.21
N LEU A 250 -14.22 -13.07 -15.80
CA LEU A 250 -12.83 -12.90 -15.40
C LEU A 250 -12.06 -12.21 -16.53
N ALA A 251 -11.16 -11.31 -16.18
CA ALA A 251 -10.29 -10.66 -17.14
C ALA A 251 -8.90 -10.42 -16.54
N TYR A 252 -7.88 -10.56 -17.38
CA TYR A 252 -6.50 -10.27 -17.04
C TYR A 252 -5.88 -9.41 -18.13
N SER A 253 -5.04 -8.46 -17.74
CA SER A 253 -4.30 -7.61 -18.67
C SER A 253 -2.89 -7.32 -18.17
N THR A 254 -1.89 -7.73 -18.95
CA THR A 254 -0.46 -7.45 -18.73
C THR A 254 -0.11 -5.97 -18.92
N LYS A 255 -1.04 -5.16 -19.43
CA LYS A 255 -0.82 -3.73 -19.68
C LYS A 255 -1.13 -2.86 -18.46
N LEU A 256 -1.79 -3.43 -17.46
CA LEU A 256 -2.18 -2.73 -16.25
C LEU A 256 -1.05 -2.83 -15.21
N ASP A 257 -0.77 -1.71 -14.56
CA ASP A 257 0.24 -1.64 -13.52
C ASP A 257 -0.26 -2.35 -12.25
N PRO A 258 0.54 -3.30 -11.68
CA PRO A 258 0.15 -4.06 -10.50
C PRO A 258 -0.11 -3.20 -9.27
N LEU A 259 0.68 -2.16 -9.05
CA LEU A 259 0.53 -1.29 -7.88
C LEU A 259 -0.60 -0.28 -8.04
N ARG A 260 -0.86 0.15 -9.28
CA ARG A 260 -1.77 1.26 -9.59
C ARG A 260 -3.16 0.81 -10.00
N ASP A 261 -3.24 -0.09 -10.98
CA ASP A 261 -4.50 -0.41 -11.66
C ASP A 261 -5.11 -1.73 -11.21
N GLY A 262 -4.26 -2.72 -10.85
CA GLY A 262 -4.65 -4.11 -10.64
C GLY A 262 -4.89 -4.86 -11.96
N GLN A 263 -4.14 -5.94 -12.18
CA GLN A 263 -4.11 -6.64 -13.47
C GLN A 263 -5.32 -7.53 -13.70
N VAL A 264 -5.93 -8.04 -12.62
CA VAL A 264 -7.05 -8.97 -12.67
C VAL A 264 -8.36 -8.26 -12.32
N SER A 265 -9.42 -8.60 -13.03
CA SER A 265 -10.78 -8.15 -12.77
C SER A 265 -11.69 -9.36 -12.59
N VAL A 266 -12.37 -9.42 -11.44
CA VAL A 266 -13.36 -10.44 -11.11
C VAL A 266 -14.71 -9.76 -11.03
N ARG A 267 -15.59 -10.03 -12.02
CA ARG A 267 -16.95 -9.51 -12.04
C ARG A 267 -17.93 -10.61 -11.72
N GLY A 268 -18.82 -10.35 -10.80
CA GLY A 268 -19.82 -11.32 -10.38
C GLY A 268 -20.97 -10.68 -9.65
N GLN A 269 -21.86 -11.50 -9.13
CA GLN A 269 -23.07 -11.04 -8.43
C GLN A 269 -23.40 -11.90 -7.22
N TYR A 270 -24.06 -11.26 -6.26
CA TYR A 270 -24.58 -11.92 -5.06
C TYR A 270 -25.94 -11.36 -4.67
N GLY A 271 -26.69 -12.14 -3.92
CA GLY A 271 -27.99 -11.75 -3.38
C GLY A 271 -27.89 -11.36 -1.91
N LYS A 272 -28.44 -10.19 -1.55
CA LYS A 272 -28.62 -9.77 -0.16
C LYS A 272 -30.07 -9.97 0.23
N LEU A 273 -30.32 -10.71 1.32
CA LEU A 273 -31.66 -10.82 1.92
C LEU A 273 -32.10 -9.42 2.39
N ARG A 274 -33.35 -9.09 2.14
CA ARG A 274 -33.96 -7.88 2.65
C ARG A 274 -34.25 -8.05 4.12
N GLU A 275 -33.96 -7.04 4.90
CA GLU A 275 -34.50 -6.94 6.25
C GLU A 275 -36.01 -6.80 6.14
N MET A 276 -36.74 -7.71 6.75
CA MET A 276 -38.19 -7.62 6.82
C MET A 276 -38.52 -6.65 7.94
N ASP A 277 -39.30 -5.62 7.65
CA ASP A 277 -39.86 -4.77 8.69
C ASP A 277 -40.63 -5.65 9.70
N GLU A 278 -40.37 -5.48 10.99
CA GLU A 278 -41.00 -6.24 12.07
C GLU A 278 -42.55 -6.06 12.12
N GLU A 279 -43.09 -5.15 11.33
CA GLU A 279 -44.52 -4.87 11.19
C GLU A 279 -45.26 -5.77 10.15
N SER A 280 -44.60 -6.79 9.60
CA SER A 280 -45.33 -7.77 8.77
C SER A 280 -46.31 -8.55 9.64
N GLU A 281 -47.57 -8.21 9.56
CA GLU A 281 -48.68 -8.97 10.24
C GLU A 281 -48.59 -10.45 9.87
N GLU A 282 -48.51 -11.32 10.89
CA GLU A 282 -48.65 -12.76 10.72
C GLU A 282 -49.95 -13.04 9.96
N ILE A 283 -49.87 -13.70 8.82
CA ILE A 283 -51.03 -14.22 8.12
C ILE A 283 -51.63 -15.31 9.00
N LYS A 284 -52.61 -14.93 9.81
CA LYS A 284 -53.24 -15.85 10.83
C LYS A 284 -54.18 -16.90 10.27
N GLY A 285 -54.35 -17.02 8.98
CA GLY A 285 -55.09 -18.11 8.37
C GLY A 285 -55.54 -17.82 6.94
N ILE A 286 -55.37 -18.80 6.07
CA ILE A 286 -56.00 -18.84 4.75
C ILE A 286 -57.18 -19.82 4.86
N THR A 287 -58.41 -19.32 4.81
CA THR A 287 -59.59 -20.16 4.69
C THR A 287 -59.83 -20.39 3.20
N ILE A 288 -59.63 -21.61 2.73
CA ILE A 288 -59.97 -22.00 1.36
C ILE A 288 -61.44 -22.48 1.41
N ASN A 289 -62.32 -21.72 0.76
CA ASN A 289 -63.73 -22.12 0.57
C ASN A 289 -63.85 -22.95 -0.69
#